data_96b68594e53baf1f307e7a71e575820f
#
_entry.id   96b68594e53baf1f307e7a71e575820f
#
_cell.length_a   1.000
_cell.length_b   1.000
_cell.length_c   1.000
_cell.angle_alpha   90.00
_cell.angle_beta   90.00
_cell.angle_gamma   90.00
#
_symmetry.space_group_name_H-M   'P 1'
#
loop_
_entity.id
_entity.type
_entity.pdbx_description
1 polymer ?
#
loop_
_entity_poly.entity_id
_entity_poly.type
_entity_poly.pdbx_seq_one_letter_code
_entity_poly.pdbx_strand_id
1 'polypeptide(L)'
;MLGYGAAENMGNYGLAASVMASAPNLADWQMIAGGLLGFFGIFLEGLAYFAIYRLMADAAPKYAHLYRAGIFGYIWLAPVGCHMNVGVLNMAYKYLLQADKVLANKVAGLLFYGFGMPSYMLLIVFWLPMMIIQFNAFSKGLTPYPGKARWFCVLIGMIPAIVLSAIVGPYSALGSAIGTMFLCFGNAFMFGGLLATLPDQESFDCFQEKISNSKSV
;
A
#
# COMPACT_ATOMS: atom_id res chain seq x y z
N MET A 1 13.61 -2.69 -2.93
CA MET A 1 14.76 -2.45 -2.03
C MET A 1 15.25 -3.78 -1.50
N LEU A 2 16.44 -4.18 -1.91
CA LEU A 2 17.05 -5.43 -1.45
C LEU A 2 17.82 -5.12 -0.16
N GLY A 3 17.21 -5.37 1.00
CA GLY A 3 17.82 -5.15 2.30
C GLY A 3 18.89 -6.20 2.58
N TYR A 4 20.17 -5.85 2.47
CA TYR A 4 21.27 -6.71 2.81
C TYR A 4 22.24 -6.09 3.79
N GLY A 5 22.48 -6.82 4.87
CA GLY A 5 23.75 -6.78 5.60
C GLY A 5 24.07 -5.56 6.43
N ALA A 6 23.11 -4.68 6.73
CA ALA A 6 23.43 -3.46 7.45
C ALA A 6 22.86 -3.39 8.87
N ALA A 7 22.22 -4.44 9.36
CA ALA A 7 21.74 -4.48 10.76
C ALA A 7 22.90 -4.27 11.75
N GLU A 8 24.10 -4.77 11.42
CA GLU A 8 25.32 -4.52 12.21
C GLU A 8 25.76 -3.06 12.23
N ASN A 9 25.39 -2.27 11.21
CA ASN A 9 25.83 -0.89 11.07
C ASN A 9 24.92 0.13 11.77
N MET A 10 23.65 -0.19 11.99
CA MET A 10 22.67 0.75 12.54
C MET A 10 22.38 0.54 14.04
N GLY A 11 22.98 -0.46 14.67
CA GLY A 11 22.82 -0.70 16.11
C GLY A 11 21.35 -0.82 16.54
N ASN A 12 20.97 -0.06 17.56
CA ASN A 12 19.64 -0.13 18.19
C ASN A 12 18.50 0.59 17.43
N TYR A 13 18.70 0.99 16.16
CA TYR A 13 17.68 1.72 15.41
C TYR A 13 16.58 0.84 14.80
N GLY A 14 16.59 -0.46 15.07
CA GLY A 14 15.48 -1.39 14.78
C GLY A 14 14.93 -1.33 13.35
N LEU A 15 13.67 -0.92 13.21
CA LEU A 15 12.99 -0.86 11.92
C LEU A 15 13.64 0.11 10.93
N ALA A 16 14.19 1.23 11.41
CA ALA A 16 14.93 2.17 10.57
C ALA A 16 16.15 1.50 9.91
N ALA A 17 16.83 0.62 10.63
CA ALA A 17 17.95 -0.16 10.10
C ALA A 17 17.54 -1.04 8.92
N SER A 18 16.41 -1.73 9.00
CA SER A 18 15.93 -2.61 7.93
C SER A 18 15.57 -1.84 6.66
N VAL A 19 14.97 -0.66 6.78
CA VAL A 19 14.59 0.19 5.64
C VAL A 19 15.82 0.74 4.90
N MET A 20 16.89 1.07 5.63
CA MET A 20 18.10 1.70 5.07
C MET A 20 19.24 0.73 4.80
N ALA A 21 19.07 -0.55 5.14
CA ALA A 21 20.11 -1.57 5.05
C ALA A 21 20.73 -1.72 3.64
N SER A 22 19.92 -1.53 2.59
CA SER A 22 20.37 -1.64 1.20
C SER A 22 20.94 -0.35 0.62
N ALA A 23 20.75 0.80 1.28
CA ALA A 23 21.11 2.10 0.73
C ALA A 23 22.59 2.23 0.28
N PRO A 24 23.58 1.70 1.02
CA PRO A 24 24.98 1.79 0.60
C PRO A 24 25.28 1.08 -0.74
N ASN A 25 24.50 0.04 -1.06
CA ASN A 25 24.72 -0.81 -2.22
C ASN A 25 23.83 -0.44 -3.43
N LEU A 26 22.90 0.51 -3.26
CA LEU A 26 22.04 0.98 -4.33
C LEU A 26 22.70 2.11 -5.11
N ALA A 27 22.58 2.10 -6.43
CA ALA A 27 22.91 3.27 -7.24
C ALA A 27 21.88 4.39 -6.99
N ASP A 28 22.31 5.65 -7.11
CA ASP A 28 21.43 6.80 -6.84
C ASP A 28 20.19 6.80 -7.73
N TRP A 29 20.34 6.45 -8.99
CA TRP A 29 19.20 6.35 -9.92
C TRP A 29 18.16 5.30 -9.49
N GLN A 30 18.58 4.22 -8.81
CA GLN A 30 17.65 3.18 -8.31
C GLN A 30 16.79 3.73 -7.16
N MET A 31 17.38 4.53 -6.29
CA MET A 31 16.67 5.18 -5.17
C MET A 31 15.69 6.25 -5.69
N ILE A 32 16.13 7.06 -6.66
CA ILE A 32 15.31 8.08 -7.33
C ILE A 32 14.15 7.40 -8.09
N ALA A 33 14.47 6.43 -8.93
CA ALA A 33 13.47 5.71 -9.71
C ALA A 33 12.46 4.98 -8.81
N GLY A 34 12.91 4.33 -7.75
CA GLY A 34 12.03 3.66 -6.78
C GLY A 34 11.07 4.63 -6.08
N GLY A 35 11.56 5.81 -5.69
CA GLY A 35 10.73 6.86 -5.11
C GLY A 35 9.69 7.40 -6.10
N LEU A 36 10.11 7.74 -7.31
CA LEU A 36 9.23 8.29 -8.35
C LEU A 36 8.21 7.27 -8.87
N LEU A 37 8.63 6.04 -9.15
CA LEU A 37 7.72 4.98 -9.59
C LEU A 37 6.68 4.65 -8.52
N GLY A 38 7.09 4.63 -7.25
CA GLY A 38 6.14 4.47 -6.14
C GLY A 38 5.17 5.64 -6.04
N PHE A 39 5.66 6.88 -6.21
CA PHE A 39 4.81 8.07 -6.20
C PHE A 39 3.73 8.01 -7.30
N PHE A 40 4.12 7.82 -8.55
CA PHE A 40 3.16 7.75 -9.66
C PHE A 40 2.28 6.50 -9.61
N GLY A 41 2.83 5.36 -9.19
CA GLY A 41 2.08 4.12 -9.05
C GLY A 41 0.90 4.26 -8.10
N ILE A 42 1.08 4.93 -6.97
CA ILE A 42 0.00 5.17 -5.99
C ILE A 42 -1.08 6.10 -6.54
N PHE A 43 -0.73 7.08 -7.36
CA PHE A 43 -1.76 7.88 -8.05
C PHE A 43 -2.63 7.02 -8.96
N LEU A 44 -2.03 6.13 -9.74
CA LEU A 44 -2.77 5.20 -10.61
C LEU A 44 -3.64 4.23 -9.79
N GLU A 45 -3.11 3.70 -8.70
CA GLU A 45 -3.90 2.89 -7.75
C GLU A 45 -5.07 3.68 -7.18
N GLY A 46 -4.87 4.95 -6.83
CA GLY A 46 -5.92 5.84 -6.36
C GLY A 46 -7.06 5.99 -7.37
N LEU A 47 -6.75 6.11 -8.66
CA LEU A 47 -7.77 6.14 -9.72
C LEU A 47 -8.58 4.82 -9.77
N ALA A 48 -7.91 3.68 -9.60
CA ALA A 48 -8.57 2.38 -9.56
C ALA A 48 -9.47 2.24 -8.32
N TYR A 49 -9.04 2.74 -7.17
CA TYR A 49 -9.89 2.81 -5.97
C TYR A 49 -11.10 3.74 -6.16
N PHE A 50 -10.98 4.85 -6.91
CA PHE A 50 -12.12 5.68 -7.25
C PHE A 50 -13.14 4.97 -8.13
N ALA A 51 -12.72 4.03 -8.99
CA ALA A 51 -13.66 3.18 -9.72
C ALA A 51 -14.50 2.34 -8.76
N ILE A 52 -13.88 1.71 -7.74
CA ILE A 52 -14.61 0.97 -6.70
C ILE A 52 -15.57 1.88 -5.92
N TYR A 53 -15.13 3.09 -5.56
CA TYR A 53 -16.00 4.10 -4.92
C TYR A 53 -17.28 4.34 -5.73
N ARG A 54 -17.17 4.54 -7.06
CA ARG A 54 -18.33 4.78 -7.92
C ARG A 54 -19.33 3.65 -7.92
N LEU A 55 -18.86 2.40 -7.83
CA LEU A 55 -19.72 1.22 -7.82
C LEU A 55 -20.61 1.12 -6.56
N MET A 56 -20.19 1.71 -5.45
CA MET A 56 -20.95 1.69 -4.19
C MET A 56 -21.66 3.00 -3.88
N ALA A 57 -21.40 4.07 -4.64
CA ALA A 57 -21.84 5.43 -4.28
C ALA A 57 -23.36 5.56 -4.20
N ASP A 58 -24.09 4.95 -5.13
CA ASP A 58 -25.56 5.03 -5.19
C ASP A 58 -26.26 4.08 -4.22
N ALA A 59 -25.67 2.90 -3.99
CA ALA A 59 -26.26 1.87 -3.13
C ALA A 59 -25.97 2.12 -1.64
N ALA A 60 -24.86 2.75 -1.32
CA ALA A 60 -24.40 2.91 0.06
C ALA A 60 -23.60 4.22 0.26
N PRO A 61 -24.23 5.40 0.12
CA PRO A 61 -23.53 6.69 0.11
C PRO A 61 -22.66 6.93 1.35
N LYS A 62 -23.09 6.52 2.54
CA LYS A 62 -22.31 6.66 3.77
C LYS A 62 -21.00 5.87 3.71
N TYR A 63 -21.06 4.61 3.26
CA TYR A 63 -19.84 3.77 3.08
C TYR A 63 -18.95 4.35 1.97
N ALA A 64 -19.55 4.81 0.87
CA ALA A 64 -18.83 5.42 -0.24
C ALA A 64 -18.09 6.71 0.20
N HIS A 65 -18.70 7.57 0.98
CA HIS A 65 -18.04 8.78 1.48
C HIS A 65 -16.84 8.46 2.39
N LEU A 66 -16.97 7.49 3.30
CA LEU A 66 -15.85 7.04 4.13
C LEU A 66 -14.74 6.40 3.29
N TYR A 67 -15.11 5.58 2.32
CA TYR A 67 -14.16 4.97 1.38
C TYR A 67 -13.39 6.04 0.58
N ARG A 68 -14.09 7.05 0.08
CA ARG A 68 -13.49 8.19 -0.61
C ARG A 68 -12.51 8.96 0.28
N ALA A 69 -12.86 9.19 1.54
CA ALA A 69 -11.94 9.83 2.50
C ALA A 69 -10.67 8.98 2.68
N GLY A 70 -10.82 7.65 2.75
CA GLY A 70 -9.69 6.71 2.77
C GLY A 70 -8.80 6.83 1.53
N ILE A 71 -9.39 6.92 0.32
CA ILE A 71 -8.63 7.11 -0.93
C ILE A 71 -7.82 8.41 -0.88
N PHE A 72 -8.41 9.51 -0.46
CA PHE A 72 -7.68 10.78 -0.34
C PHE A 72 -6.52 10.68 0.65
N GLY A 73 -6.76 10.10 1.83
CA GLY A 73 -5.68 9.85 2.79
C GLY A 73 -4.57 8.96 2.21
N TYR A 74 -4.93 7.91 1.48
CA TYR A 74 -3.98 7.03 0.80
C TYR A 74 -3.14 7.76 -0.25
N ILE A 75 -3.77 8.51 -1.17
CA ILE A 75 -3.08 9.25 -2.24
C ILE A 75 -2.15 10.33 -1.70
N TRP A 76 -2.49 10.97 -0.59
CA TRP A 76 -1.65 12.00 0.01
C TRP A 76 -0.50 11.43 0.85
N LEU A 77 -0.75 10.42 1.64
CA LEU A 77 0.22 9.94 2.63
C LEU A 77 1.18 8.89 2.05
N ALA A 78 0.71 7.99 1.20
CA ALA A 78 1.56 6.90 0.71
C ALA A 78 2.65 7.37 -0.28
N PRO A 79 2.38 8.23 -1.28
CA PRO A 79 3.43 8.68 -2.20
C PRO A 79 4.54 9.47 -1.50
N VAL A 80 4.16 10.47 -0.72
CA VAL A 80 5.11 11.38 -0.06
C VAL A 80 5.68 10.77 1.20
N GLY A 81 4.82 10.24 2.07
CA GLY A 81 5.21 9.73 3.38
C GLY A 81 5.98 8.41 3.33
N CYS A 82 5.66 7.54 2.35
CA CYS A 82 6.28 6.23 2.26
C CYS A 82 7.34 6.18 1.14
N HIS A 83 6.96 6.43 -0.11
CA HIS A 83 7.88 6.19 -1.24
C HIS A 83 8.94 7.26 -1.40
N MET A 84 8.56 8.53 -1.49
CA MET A 84 9.53 9.62 -1.64
C MET A 84 10.39 9.78 -0.39
N ASN A 85 9.76 9.74 0.78
CA ASN A 85 10.49 9.87 2.05
C ASN A 85 11.53 8.76 2.21
N VAL A 86 11.19 7.51 1.92
CA VAL A 86 12.16 6.39 1.96
C VAL A 86 13.27 6.57 0.94
N GLY A 87 12.98 7.05 -0.26
CA GLY A 87 13.99 7.36 -1.27
C GLY A 87 15.00 8.42 -0.78
N VAL A 88 14.49 9.54 -0.27
CA VAL A 88 15.30 10.63 0.28
C VAL A 88 16.12 10.15 1.48
N LEU A 89 15.51 9.39 2.38
CA LEU A 89 16.17 8.82 3.56
C LEU A 89 17.33 7.90 3.20
N ASN A 90 17.12 7.02 2.23
CA ASN A 90 18.16 6.11 1.76
C ASN A 90 19.34 6.88 1.12
N MET A 91 19.06 7.91 0.32
CA MET A 91 20.11 8.77 -0.25
C MET A 91 20.88 9.52 0.83
N ALA A 92 20.16 10.16 1.75
CA ALA A 92 20.81 10.90 2.86
C ALA A 92 21.69 9.96 3.70
N TYR A 93 21.18 8.78 4.04
CA TYR A 93 21.94 7.78 4.79
C TYR A 93 23.19 7.32 4.05
N LYS A 94 23.08 7.01 2.75
CA LYS A 94 24.21 6.57 1.92
C LYS A 94 25.36 7.58 1.93
N TYR A 95 25.05 8.85 1.72
CA TYR A 95 26.07 9.89 1.63
C TYR A 95 26.64 10.27 3.02
N LEU A 96 25.81 10.35 4.04
CA LEU A 96 26.27 10.60 5.41
C LEU A 96 27.15 9.47 5.93
N LEU A 97 26.87 8.21 5.54
CA LEU A 97 27.65 7.06 5.95
C LEU A 97 29.11 7.11 5.46
N GLN A 98 29.36 7.77 4.32
CA GLN A 98 30.72 7.97 3.79
C GLN A 98 31.53 8.99 4.62
N ALA A 99 30.85 9.93 5.28
CA ALA A 99 31.50 10.96 6.08
C ALA A 99 31.57 10.57 7.56
N ASP A 100 30.47 10.16 8.16
CA ASP A 100 30.38 9.82 9.59
C ASP A 100 29.23 8.83 9.84
N LYS A 101 29.59 7.63 10.25
CA LYS A 101 28.65 6.54 10.55
C LYS A 101 27.71 6.88 11.72
N VAL A 102 28.20 7.54 12.76
CA VAL A 102 27.41 7.89 13.95
C VAL A 102 26.36 8.94 13.56
N LEU A 103 26.79 9.95 12.81
CA LEU A 103 25.90 10.98 12.28
C LEU A 103 24.86 10.41 11.33
N ALA A 104 25.25 9.52 10.41
CA ALA A 104 24.34 8.86 9.48
C ALA A 104 23.23 8.11 10.23
N ASN A 105 23.59 7.29 11.20
CA ASN A 105 22.63 6.54 12.01
C ASN A 105 21.69 7.45 12.80
N LYS A 106 22.23 8.51 13.42
CA LYS A 106 21.45 9.47 14.19
C LYS A 106 20.43 10.21 13.30
N VAL A 107 20.88 10.74 12.17
CA VAL A 107 20.01 11.51 11.25
C VAL A 107 18.95 10.59 10.64
N ALA A 108 19.34 9.42 10.19
CA ALA A 108 18.42 8.44 9.62
C ALA A 108 17.35 8.01 10.63
N GLY A 109 17.74 7.72 11.87
CA GLY A 109 16.79 7.37 12.93
C GLY A 109 15.83 8.51 13.25
N LEU A 110 16.33 9.75 13.40
CA LEU A 110 15.50 10.92 13.66
C LEU A 110 14.48 11.17 12.54
N LEU A 111 14.91 11.10 11.28
CA LEU A 111 14.03 11.29 10.13
C LEU A 111 13.00 10.16 10.01
N PHE A 112 13.43 8.92 10.19
CA PHE A 112 12.51 7.78 10.12
C PHE A 112 11.44 7.81 11.21
N TYR A 113 11.83 7.97 12.46
CA TYR A 113 10.90 7.98 13.59
C TYR A 113 10.14 9.29 13.72
N GLY A 114 10.72 10.44 13.31
CA GLY A 114 10.08 11.75 13.36
C GLY A 114 9.08 12.00 12.23
N PHE A 115 9.34 11.50 11.02
CA PHE A 115 8.51 11.76 9.83
C PHE A 115 7.98 10.48 9.18
N GLY A 116 8.80 9.46 9.00
CA GLY A 116 8.41 8.22 8.34
C GLY A 116 7.34 7.46 9.11
N MET A 117 7.60 7.13 10.37
CA MET A 117 6.66 6.37 11.20
C MET A 117 5.31 7.07 11.40
N PRO A 118 5.23 8.37 11.73
CA PRO A 118 3.94 9.07 11.79
C PRO A 118 3.16 9.00 10.49
N SER A 119 3.82 9.15 9.33
CA SER A 119 3.17 9.03 8.02
C SER A 119 2.61 7.63 7.78
N TYR A 120 3.35 6.57 8.17
CA TYR A 120 2.87 5.19 8.10
C TYR A 120 1.66 4.95 9.01
N MET A 121 1.69 5.46 10.24
CA MET A 121 0.57 5.31 11.17
C MET A 121 -0.68 6.00 10.65
N LEU A 122 -0.55 7.23 10.15
CA LEU A 122 -1.65 7.96 9.52
C LEU A 122 -2.18 7.24 8.28
N LEU A 123 -1.29 6.68 7.44
CA LEU A 123 -1.69 5.89 6.29
C LEU A 123 -2.56 4.70 6.70
N ILE A 124 -2.19 3.97 7.74
CA ILE A 124 -2.97 2.83 8.25
C ILE A 124 -4.36 3.27 8.71
N VAL A 125 -4.47 4.43 9.38
CA VAL A 125 -5.75 4.99 9.84
C VAL A 125 -6.72 5.26 8.67
N PHE A 126 -6.24 5.65 7.50
CA PHE A 126 -7.08 5.87 6.32
C PHE A 126 -7.28 4.60 5.49
N TRP A 127 -6.20 3.83 5.28
CA TRP A 127 -6.20 2.69 4.39
C TRP A 127 -6.95 1.48 4.97
N LEU A 128 -6.76 1.15 6.25
CA LEU A 128 -7.39 -0.03 6.85
C LEU A 128 -8.93 0.07 6.88
N PRO A 129 -9.55 1.19 7.31
CA PRO A 129 -11.00 1.36 7.18
C PRO A 129 -11.49 1.27 5.73
N MET A 130 -10.73 1.80 4.77
CA MET A 130 -11.05 1.69 3.35
C MET A 130 -11.14 0.23 2.92
N MET A 131 -10.20 -0.64 3.31
CA MET A 131 -10.22 -2.08 3.00
C MET A 131 -11.41 -2.79 3.67
N ILE A 132 -11.72 -2.45 4.92
CA ILE A 132 -12.86 -3.01 5.66
C ILE A 132 -14.18 -2.61 4.99
N ILE A 133 -14.31 -1.36 4.58
CA ILE A 133 -15.50 -0.85 3.87
C ILE A 133 -15.67 -1.58 2.55
N GLN A 134 -14.60 -1.75 1.78
CA GLN A 134 -14.62 -2.49 0.53
C GLN A 134 -15.11 -3.93 0.74
N PHE A 135 -14.49 -4.66 1.66
CA PHE A 135 -14.88 -6.02 2.00
C PHE A 135 -16.37 -6.12 2.37
N ASN A 136 -16.85 -5.20 3.22
CA ASN A 136 -18.25 -5.14 3.63
C ASN A 136 -19.19 -4.82 2.47
N ALA A 137 -18.81 -3.90 1.59
CA ALA A 137 -19.63 -3.52 0.44
C ALA A 137 -19.85 -4.70 -0.51
N PHE A 138 -18.79 -5.44 -0.85
CA PHE A 138 -18.91 -6.66 -1.65
C PHE A 138 -19.70 -7.77 -0.93
N SER A 139 -19.46 -7.94 0.38
CA SER A 139 -20.14 -8.98 1.18
C SER A 139 -21.65 -8.75 1.29
N LYS A 140 -22.07 -7.49 1.34
CA LYS A 140 -23.49 -7.09 1.49
C LYS A 140 -24.20 -6.89 0.14
N GLY A 141 -23.52 -7.11 -1.00
CA GLY A 141 -24.09 -6.86 -2.32
C GLY A 141 -24.42 -5.39 -2.58
N LEU A 142 -23.59 -4.48 -2.05
CA LEU A 142 -23.70 -3.03 -2.27
C LEU A 142 -22.91 -2.58 -3.52
N THR A 143 -22.52 -3.52 -4.35
CA THR A 143 -21.86 -3.33 -5.64
C THR A 143 -22.45 -4.33 -6.63
N PRO A 144 -22.34 -4.11 -7.95
CA PRO A 144 -22.83 -5.07 -8.95
C PRO A 144 -22.00 -6.37 -9.03
N TYR A 145 -20.88 -6.43 -8.33
CA TYR A 145 -20.02 -7.61 -8.29
C TYR A 145 -20.66 -8.79 -7.56
N PRO A 146 -20.38 -10.04 -7.97
CA PRO A 146 -20.83 -11.21 -7.24
C PRO A 146 -20.24 -11.26 -5.82
N GLY A 147 -20.97 -11.83 -4.87
CA GLY A 147 -20.54 -11.87 -3.46
C GLY A 147 -19.19 -12.55 -3.22
N LYS A 148 -18.73 -13.43 -4.12
CA LYS A 148 -17.38 -14.02 -4.09
C LYS A 148 -16.25 -12.99 -4.30
N ALA A 149 -16.54 -11.85 -4.94
CA ALA A 149 -15.56 -10.80 -5.18
C ALA A 149 -14.99 -10.18 -3.88
N ARG A 150 -15.67 -10.35 -2.74
CA ARG A 150 -15.16 -9.95 -1.42
C ARG A 150 -13.80 -10.55 -1.08
N TRP A 151 -13.50 -11.73 -1.62
CA TRP A 151 -12.23 -12.41 -1.38
C TRP A 151 -11.05 -11.79 -2.16
N PHE A 152 -11.34 -11.00 -3.19
CA PHE A 152 -10.35 -10.19 -3.88
C PHE A 152 -10.14 -8.89 -3.11
N CYS A 153 -9.42 -8.99 -2.01
CA CYS A 153 -9.10 -7.90 -1.09
C CYS A 153 -7.59 -7.83 -0.91
N VAL A 154 -7.06 -6.63 -0.82
CA VAL A 154 -5.61 -6.38 -0.65
C VAL A 154 -5.07 -7.16 0.55
N LEU A 155 -5.77 -7.14 1.67
CA LEU A 155 -5.35 -7.84 2.90
C LEU A 155 -5.17 -9.36 2.67
N ILE A 156 -6.02 -9.98 1.87
CA ILE A 156 -5.92 -11.40 1.54
C ILE A 156 -4.77 -11.65 0.58
N GLY A 157 -4.63 -10.81 -0.44
CA GLY A 157 -3.56 -10.91 -1.44
C GLY A 157 -2.16 -10.66 -0.87
N MET A 158 -2.04 -9.98 0.27
CA MET A 158 -0.77 -9.78 0.96
C MET A 158 -0.26 -11.05 1.66
N ILE A 159 -1.17 -11.92 2.11
CA ILE A 159 -0.81 -13.10 2.92
C ILE A 159 0.22 -14.00 2.23
N PRO A 160 0.05 -14.40 0.95
CA PRO A 160 1.04 -15.24 0.26
C PRO A 160 2.44 -14.60 0.22
N ALA A 161 2.53 -13.30 -0.01
CA ALA A 161 3.82 -12.61 -0.06
C ALA A 161 4.49 -12.58 1.32
N ILE A 162 3.74 -12.33 2.40
CA ILE A 162 4.25 -12.34 3.77
C ILE A 162 4.72 -13.75 4.15
N VAL A 163 3.92 -14.76 3.87
CA VAL A 163 4.27 -16.17 4.16
C VAL A 163 5.49 -16.59 3.37
N LEU A 164 5.54 -16.29 2.07
CA LEU A 164 6.67 -16.63 1.23
C LEU A 164 7.96 -15.93 1.68
N SER A 165 7.88 -14.66 2.05
CA SER A 165 9.01 -13.92 2.64
C SER A 165 9.53 -14.58 3.91
N ALA A 166 8.62 -15.04 4.79
CA ALA A 166 8.99 -15.74 6.02
C ALA A 166 9.68 -17.10 5.74
N ILE A 167 9.19 -17.85 4.75
CA ILE A 167 9.77 -19.16 4.36
C ILE A 167 11.15 -19.01 3.72
N VAL A 168 11.32 -18.05 2.80
CA VAL A 168 12.59 -17.79 2.09
C VAL A 168 13.64 -17.18 3.03
N GLY A 169 13.22 -16.63 4.15
CA GLY A 169 14.04 -15.92 5.12
C GLY A 169 13.91 -14.41 4.94
N PRO A 170 13.30 -13.71 5.89
CA PRO A 170 12.97 -12.28 5.77
C PRO A 170 14.21 -11.38 5.67
N TYR A 171 15.36 -11.88 6.07
CA TYR A 171 16.65 -11.18 5.97
C TYR A 171 17.47 -11.58 4.73
N SER A 172 17.01 -12.52 3.93
CA SER A 172 17.62 -12.83 2.63
C SER A 172 17.24 -11.77 1.59
N ALA A 173 18.01 -11.63 0.48
CA ALA A 173 17.70 -10.69 -0.59
C ALA A 173 16.31 -10.91 -1.16
N LEU A 174 16.02 -12.16 -1.48
CA LEU A 174 14.77 -12.56 -2.10
C LEU A 174 13.61 -12.43 -1.10
N GLY A 175 13.77 -12.91 0.13
CA GLY A 175 12.73 -12.81 1.15
C GLY A 175 12.41 -11.38 1.55
N SER A 176 13.44 -10.52 1.69
CA SER A 176 13.26 -9.09 1.93
C SER A 176 12.58 -8.39 0.75
N ALA A 177 12.94 -8.71 -0.50
CA ALA A 177 12.29 -8.15 -1.69
C ALA A 177 10.81 -8.52 -1.73
N ILE A 178 10.47 -9.80 -1.54
CA ILE A 178 9.07 -10.27 -1.49
C ILE A 178 8.32 -9.59 -0.34
N GLY A 179 8.94 -9.54 0.85
CA GLY A 179 8.35 -8.93 2.04
C GLY A 179 8.07 -7.45 1.89
N THR A 180 8.91 -6.68 1.19
CA THR A 180 8.68 -5.25 0.95
C THR A 180 7.62 -4.98 -0.14
N MET A 181 7.36 -5.96 -1.00
CA MET A 181 6.38 -5.84 -2.10
C MET A 181 4.99 -6.38 -1.73
N PHE A 182 4.71 -6.73 -0.47
CA PHE A 182 3.45 -7.35 -0.05
C PHE A 182 2.21 -6.54 -0.46
N LEU A 183 2.26 -5.21 -0.40
CA LEU A 183 1.15 -4.34 -0.84
C LEU A 183 0.95 -4.42 -2.36
N CYS A 184 2.02 -4.47 -3.15
CA CYS A 184 1.93 -4.63 -4.61
C CYS A 184 1.27 -5.97 -4.98
N PHE A 185 1.64 -7.06 -4.31
CA PHE A 185 0.97 -8.35 -4.48
C PHE A 185 -0.50 -8.29 -4.08
N GLY A 186 -0.81 -7.63 -2.96
CA GLY A 186 -2.18 -7.42 -2.51
C GLY A 186 -3.03 -6.68 -3.54
N ASN A 187 -2.52 -5.56 -4.05
CA ASN A 187 -3.20 -4.77 -5.08
C ASN A 187 -3.34 -5.51 -6.41
N ALA A 188 -2.29 -6.19 -6.86
CA ALA A 188 -2.34 -7.01 -8.07
C ALA A 188 -3.38 -8.14 -7.95
N PHE A 189 -3.43 -8.82 -6.81
CA PHE A 189 -4.43 -9.84 -6.51
C PHE A 189 -5.85 -9.26 -6.52
N MET A 190 -6.05 -8.13 -5.85
CA MET A 190 -7.35 -7.49 -5.77
C MET A 190 -7.83 -7.02 -7.14
N PHE A 191 -7.08 -6.19 -7.83
CA PHE A 191 -7.50 -5.67 -9.14
C PHE A 191 -7.59 -6.75 -10.20
N GLY A 192 -6.66 -7.71 -10.23
CA GLY A 192 -6.71 -8.86 -11.12
C GLY A 192 -7.95 -9.72 -10.89
N GLY A 193 -8.29 -9.99 -9.63
CA GLY A 193 -9.48 -10.72 -9.26
C GLY A 193 -10.78 -9.99 -9.60
N LEU A 194 -10.83 -8.67 -9.37
CA LEU A 194 -11.97 -7.85 -9.76
C LEU A 194 -12.15 -7.81 -11.28
N LEU A 195 -11.06 -7.68 -12.05
CA LEU A 195 -11.12 -7.76 -13.52
C LEU A 195 -11.60 -9.13 -14.01
N ALA A 196 -11.14 -10.22 -13.38
CA ALA A 196 -11.57 -11.59 -13.73
C ALA A 196 -13.03 -11.90 -13.36
N THR A 197 -13.64 -11.09 -12.49
CA THR A 197 -15.02 -11.25 -12.03
C THR A 197 -15.89 -10.05 -12.37
N LEU A 198 -15.53 -9.32 -13.42
CA LEU A 198 -16.35 -8.19 -13.89
C LEU A 198 -17.79 -8.62 -14.09
N PRO A 199 -18.77 -7.89 -13.54
CA PRO A 199 -20.17 -8.15 -13.80
C PRO A 199 -20.49 -7.93 -15.28
N ASP A 200 -21.34 -8.78 -15.84
CA ASP A 200 -21.91 -8.57 -17.16
C ASP A 200 -22.96 -7.43 -17.12
N GLN A 201 -23.41 -6.99 -18.28
CA GLN A 201 -24.37 -5.89 -18.40
C GLN A 201 -25.69 -6.20 -17.69
N GLU A 202 -26.15 -7.44 -17.77
CA GLU A 202 -27.40 -7.88 -17.14
C GLU A 202 -27.33 -7.77 -15.60
N SER A 203 -26.21 -8.21 -14.99
CA SER A 203 -25.95 -8.05 -13.56
C SER A 203 -25.90 -6.58 -13.13
N PHE A 204 -25.34 -5.74 -13.99
CA PHE A 204 -25.27 -4.30 -13.74
C PHE A 204 -26.66 -3.65 -13.78
N ASP A 205 -27.45 -3.97 -14.78
CA ASP A 205 -28.81 -3.44 -14.96
C ASP A 205 -29.73 -3.90 -13.82
N CYS A 206 -29.69 -5.17 -13.44
CA CYS A 206 -30.42 -5.71 -12.29
C CYS A 206 -30.03 -5.01 -10.97
N PHE A 207 -28.75 -4.71 -10.77
CA PHE A 207 -28.28 -3.96 -9.61
C PHE A 207 -28.82 -2.53 -9.59
N GLN A 208 -28.86 -1.84 -10.72
CA GLN A 208 -29.42 -0.48 -10.85
C GLN A 208 -30.93 -0.45 -10.58
N GLU A 209 -31.67 -1.40 -11.09
CA GLU A 209 -33.10 -1.53 -10.81
C GLU A 209 -33.39 -1.74 -9.33
N LYS A 210 -32.60 -2.61 -8.66
CA LYS A 210 -32.70 -2.83 -7.21
C LYS A 210 -32.49 -1.54 -6.42
N ILE A 211 -31.52 -0.70 -6.81
CA ILE A 211 -31.25 0.59 -6.15
C ILE A 211 -32.41 1.54 -6.38
N SER A 212 -32.93 1.63 -7.61
CA SER A 212 -34.06 2.50 -7.95
C SER A 212 -35.29 2.19 -7.10
N ASN A 213 -35.64 0.89 -7.02
CA ASN A 213 -36.77 0.42 -6.24
C ASN A 213 -36.62 0.68 -4.73
N SER A 214 -35.39 0.64 -4.20
CA SER A 214 -35.14 0.92 -2.79
C SER A 214 -35.24 2.39 -2.42
N LYS A 215 -35.15 3.32 -3.39
CA LYS A 215 -35.28 4.77 -3.19
C LYS A 215 -36.73 5.27 -3.31
N SER A 216 -37.64 4.45 -3.80
CA SER A 216 -39.06 4.79 -3.99
C SER A 216 -39.96 4.43 -2.79
N VAL A 217 -39.39 3.79 -1.77
CA VAL A 217 -40.02 3.44 -0.48
C VAL A 217 -39.50 4.37 0.62
#